data_e88df65676b6831294501aaaadee53ed
#
_entry.id   e88df65676b6831294501aaaadee53ed
#
_cell.length_a   1.000
_cell.length_b   1.000
_cell.length_c   1.000
_cell.angle_alpha   90.00
_cell.angle_beta   90.00
_cell.angle_gamma   90.00
#
_symmetry.space_group_name_H-M   'P 1'
#
loop_
_entity.id
_entity.type
_entity.pdbx_description
1 polymer ?
#
loop_
_entity_poly.entity_id
_entity_poly.type
_entity_poly.pdbx_seq_one_letter_code
_entity_poly.pdbx_strand_id
1 'polypeptide(L)'
;DLYKKYPKCDIFACNYEFVNEKHDISPTIIKKLSFKENDGILNNYFEVACVSHPPLCSSAIVIKKKAIQAIGGFPLGIKSGEDLLTWAKLATFYQIAYNKLAYAQFNIEGYLLNEKPKRIPAPIDVVGNELLRLLRQQPKPYLRQYLSHWHKMRSSIYMRLSMRKESINEAIVGLKYNPKNYKLYIYILLNLIPSKLRPF
;
A
#
# COMPACT_ATOMS: atom_id res chain seq x y z
N ASP A 1 12.10 10.86 -19.08
CA ASP A 1 12.81 9.83 -19.88
C ASP A 1 12.08 8.47 -19.93
N LEU A 2 11.43 8.00 -18.86
CA LEU A 2 10.65 6.75 -18.85
C LEU A 2 9.58 6.72 -19.97
N TYR A 3 8.88 7.83 -20.19
CA TYR A 3 7.87 7.92 -21.24
C TYR A 3 8.43 7.64 -22.66
N LYS A 4 9.63 8.16 -22.95
CA LYS A 4 10.28 7.93 -24.23
C LYS A 4 10.76 6.47 -24.36
N LYS A 5 11.30 5.91 -23.27
CA LYS A 5 11.86 4.55 -23.24
C LYS A 5 10.77 3.46 -23.24
N TYR A 6 9.62 3.73 -22.59
CA TYR A 6 8.50 2.77 -22.47
C TYR A 6 7.18 3.34 -23.00
N PRO A 7 7.08 3.65 -24.30
CA PRO A 7 5.92 4.37 -24.89
C PRO A 7 4.60 3.62 -24.77
N LYS A 8 4.66 2.28 -24.60
CA LYS A 8 3.48 1.43 -24.40
C LYS A 8 2.92 1.50 -22.98
N CYS A 9 3.69 1.97 -22.00
CA CYS A 9 3.20 2.15 -20.65
C CYS A 9 2.26 3.35 -20.54
N ASP A 10 1.33 3.27 -19.60
CA ASP A 10 0.40 4.35 -19.31
C ASP A 10 0.69 5.02 -17.94
N ILE A 11 1.58 4.42 -17.16
CA ILE A 11 1.99 4.87 -15.84
C ILE A 11 3.53 4.88 -15.78
N PHE A 12 4.07 5.97 -15.26
CA PHE A 12 5.51 6.21 -15.13
C PHE A 12 5.77 6.67 -13.70
N ALA A 13 6.55 5.91 -12.95
CA ALA A 13 6.83 6.21 -11.56
C ALA A 13 8.32 6.04 -11.25
N CYS A 14 8.77 6.69 -10.21
CA CYS A 14 10.09 6.48 -9.63
C CYS A 14 10.00 6.17 -8.16
N ASN A 15 11.10 5.70 -7.59
CA ASN A 15 11.24 5.58 -6.15
C ASN A 15 11.30 6.98 -5.50
N TYR A 16 11.14 7.01 -4.18
CA TYR A 16 11.13 8.23 -3.37
C TYR A 16 11.84 7.97 -2.03
N GLU A 17 12.14 9.03 -1.33
CA GLU A 17 12.74 9.02 0.00
C GLU A 17 11.80 9.66 1.00
N PHE A 18 11.92 9.28 2.27
CA PHE A 18 11.25 9.97 3.35
C PHE A 18 12.08 11.11 3.87
N VAL A 19 11.46 12.24 4.18
CA VAL A 19 12.09 13.40 4.82
C VAL A 19 11.30 13.72 6.09
N ASN A 20 12.00 13.80 7.23
CA ASN A 20 11.39 14.15 8.51
C ASN A 20 11.46 15.68 8.78
N GLU A 21 10.91 16.12 9.93
CA GLU A 21 10.91 17.53 10.36
C GLU A 21 12.31 18.12 10.55
N LYS A 22 13.33 17.30 10.76
CA LYS A 22 14.73 17.70 10.88
C LYS A 22 15.48 17.70 9.55
N HIS A 23 14.76 17.45 8.44
CA HIS A 23 15.30 17.25 7.10
C HIS A 23 16.22 16.02 6.98
N ASP A 24 16.16 15.07 7.92
CA ASP A 24 16.86 13.80 7.74
C ASP A 24 16.17 12.97 6.67
N ILE A 25 16.99 12.47 5.74
CA ILE A 25 16.54 11.66 4.62
C ILE A 25 16.69 10.18 4.97
N SER A 26 15.66 9.40 4.75
CA SER A 26 15.71 7.94 4.87
C SER A 26 15.17 7.26 3.61
N PRO A 27 15.86 6.23 3.10
CA PRO A 27 15.46 5.57 1.86
C PRO A 27 14.20 4.72 2.07
N THR A 28 13.37 4.66 1.03
CA THR A 28 12.33 3.65 0.97
C THR A 28 12.94 2.29 0.64
N ILE A 29 12.34 1.25 1.20
CA ILE A 29 12.75 -0.13 0.95
C ILE A 29 11.82 -0.70 -0.11
N ILE A 30 12.34 -0.88 -1.34
CA ILE A 30 11.63 -1.54 -2.45
C ILE A 30 12.34 -2.88 -2.75
N LYS A 31 11.58 -3.97 -2.64
CA LYS A 31 12.08 -5.35 -2.80
C LYS A 31 11.36 -6.05 -3.93
N LYS A 32 12.00 -7.05 -4.50
CA LYS A 32 11.42 -7.96 -5.50
C LYS A 32 10.96 -7.28 -6.79
N LEU A 33 11.63 -6.22 -7.22
CA LEU A 33 11.39 -5.67 -8.55
C LEU A 33 11.58 -6.73 -9.63
N SER A 34 10.74 -6.73 -10.67
CA SER A 34 10.79 -7.67 -11.79
C SER A 34 11.96 -7.45 -12.75
N PHE A 35 12.82 -6.46 -12.50
CA PHE A 35 13.97 -6.09 -13.30
C PHE A 35 15.18 -5.77 -12.40
N LYS A 36 16.40 -5.83 -12.98
CA LYS A 36 17.67 -5.57 -12.28
C LYS A 36 18.24 -4.19 -12.55
N GLU A 37 17.99 -3.63 -13.70
CA GLU A 37 18.44 -2.33 -14.19
C GLU A 37 17.88 -1.19 -13.31
N ASN A 38 18.28 0.06 -13.59
CA ASN A 38 17.76 1.22 -12.87
C ASN A 38 16.28 1.47 -13.16
N ASP A 39 15.79 1.06 -14.33
CA ASP A 39 14.39 1.18 -14.70
C ASP A 39 13.92 -0.06 -15.47
N GLY A 40 12.61 -0.31 -15.44
CA GLY A 40 11.98 -1.42 -16.12
C GLY A 40 10.46 -1.39 -16.00
N ILE A 41 9.82 -2.44 -16.52
CA ILE A 41 8.36 -2.62 -16.38
C ILE A 41 8.08 -3.35 -15.08
N LEU A 42 7.28 -2.74 -14.20
CA LEU A 42 6.86 -3.31 -12.93
C LEU A 42 5.68 -4.28 -13.16
N ASN A 43 5.98 -5.50 -13.59
CA ASN A 43 4.97 -6.51 -13.91
C ASN A 43 4.34 -7.18 -12.67
N ASN A 44 4.99 -7.07 -11.51
CA ASN A 44 4.63 -7.75 -10.26
C ASN A 44 4.30 -6.75 -9.14
N TYR A 45 3.58 -5.67 -9.47
CA TYR A 45 3.20 -4.61 -8.54
C TYR A 45 2.71 -5.13 -7.17
N PHE A 46 1.75 -6.07 -7.17
CA PHE A 46 1.14 -6.57 -5.93
C PHE A 46 2.12 -7.35 -5.05
N GLU A 47 3.06 -8.09 -5.66
CA GLU A 47 4.13 -8.76 -4.91
C GLU A 47 5.05 -7.74 -4.24
N VAL A 48 5.52 -6.76 -5.00
CA VAL A 48 6.37 -5.68 -4.49
C VAL A 48 5.67 -4.92 -3.37
N ALA A 49 4.42 -4.52 -3.56
CA ALA A 49 3.64 -3.77 -2.57
C ALA A 49 3.38 -4.54 -1.26
N CYS A 50 3.35 -5.89 -1.30
CA CYS A 50 3.19 -6.70 -0.10
C CYS A 50 4.42 -6.73 0.81
N VAL A 51 5.63 -6.51 0.28
CA VAL A 51 6.90 -6.73 0.99
C VAL A 51 7.79 -5.48 1.07
N SER A 52 7.32 -4.37 0.53
CA SER A 52 8.04 -3.09 0.41
C SER A 52 7.23 -1.95 1.05
N HIS A 53 7.82 -0.76 1.10
CA HIS A 53 7.01 0.46 1.11
C HIS A 53 6.18 0.53 -0.17
N PRO A 54 5.06 1.29 -0.21
CA PRO A 54 4.26 1.42 -1.43
C PRO A 54 5.16 1.82 -2.61
N PRO A 55 5.22 1.02 -3.70
CA PRO A 55 6.11 1.35 -4.82
C PRO A 55 5.63 2.56 -5.62
N LEU A 56 4.34 2.89 -5.54
CA LEU A 56 3.77 4.09 -6.14
C LEU A 56 3.42 5.11 -5.06
N CYS A 57 3.81 6.35 -5.29
CA CYS A 57 3.56 7.49 -4.43
C CYS A 57 3.04 8.65 -5.26
N SER A 58 2.08 9.40 -4.76
CA SER A 58 1.46 10.54 -5.47
C SER A 58 2.47 11.61 -5.90
N SER A 59 3.56 11.78 -5.13
CA SER A 59 4.64 12.71 -5.45
C SER A 59 5.65 12.19 -6.49
N ALA A 60 5.56 10.91 -6.87
CA ALA A 60 6.57 10.21 -7.68
C ALA A 60 5.96 9.48 -8.88
N ILE A 61 4.82 9.96 -9.40
CA ILE A 61 4.07 9.27 -10.45
C ILE A 61 3.52 10.23 -11.51
N VAL A 62 3.56 9.80 -12.76
CA VAL A 62 2.87 10.42 -13.90
C VAL A 62 1.97 9.38 -14.54
N ILE A 63 0.73 9.73 -14.80
CA ILE A 63 -0.30 8.84 -15.36
C ILE A 63 -0.87 9.48 -16.61
N LYS A 64 -0.99 8.71 -17.71
CA LYS A 64 -1.73 9.20 -18.89
C LYS A 64 -3.18 9.48 -18.49
N LYS A 65 -3.70 10.64 -18.86
CA LYS A 65 -5.06 11.10 -18.52
C LYS A 65 -6.13 10.05 -18.83
N LYS A 66 -6.03 9.37 -19.98
CA LYS A 66 -6.96 8.31 -20.38
C LYS A 66 -6.99 7.15 -19.38
N ALA A 67 -5.85 6.78 -18.79
CA ALA A 67 -5.76 5.64 -17.86
C ALA A 67 -6.43 5.97 -16.52
N ILE A 68 -6.17 7.14 -15.95
CA ILE A 68 -6.80 7.56 -14.70
C ILE A 68 -8.31 7.79 -14.87
N GLN A 69 -8.75 8.34 -16.00
CA GLN A 69 -10.17 8.52 -16.30
C GLN A 69 -10.90 7.17 -16.47
N ALA A 70 -10.29 6.19 -17.13
CA ALA A 70 -10.90 4.88 -17.38
C ALA A 70 -11.14 4.08 -16.09
N ILE A 71 -10.36 4.30 -15.02
CA ILE A 71 -10.59 3.65 -13.72
C ILE A 71 -11.51 4.47 -12.80
N GLY A 72 -12.04 5.59 -13.26
CA GLY A 72 -12.94 6.48 -12.52
C GLY A 72 -12.23 7.50 -11.62
N GLY A 73 -10.94 7.74 -11.82
CA GLY A 73 -10.16 8.70 -11.02
C GLY A 73 -9.84 8.20 -9.61
N PHE A 74 -9.48 9.13 -8.74
CA PHE A 74 -9.36 8.88 -7.31
C PHE A 74 -10.75 8.77 -6.68
N PRO A 75 -10.99 7.77 -5.81
CA PRO A 75 -12.31 7.57 -5.22
C PRO A 75 -12.64 8.72 -4.26
N LEU A 76 -13.83 9.31 -4.45
CA LEU A 76 -14.32 10.41 -3.61
C LEU A 76 -14.81 9.90 -2.24
N GLY A 77 -14.68 10.73 -1.22
CA GLY A 77 -15.18 10.44 0.14
C GLY A 77 -14.37 9.43 0.96
N ILE A 78 -13.32 8.84 0.40
CA ILE A 78 -12.40 7.95 1.13
C ILE A 78 -11.29 8.81 1.75
N LYS A 79 -11.15 8.73 3.08
CA LYS A 79 -10.19 9.54 3.85
C LYS A 79 -8.81 8.87 4.02
N SER A 80 -8.67 7.59 3.66
CA SER A 80 -7.42 6.83 3.82
C SER A 80 -7.44 5.60 2.93
N GLY A 81 -6.36 5.38 2.16
CA GLY A 81 -6.19 4.27 1.24
C GLY A 81 -6.80 4.50 -0.14
N GLU A 82 -7.27 5.72 -0.43
CA GLU A 82 -7.75 6.15 -1.75
C GLU A 82 -6.68 6.01 -2.82
N ASP A 83 -5.46 6.35 -2.48
CA ASP A 83 -4.29 6.22 -3.32
C ASP A 83 -3.94 4.74 -3.54
N LEU A 84 -3.88 3.94 -2.49
CA LEU A 84 -3.58 2.50 -2.58
C LEU A 84 -4.60 1.75 -3.45
N LEU A 85 -5.88 2.11 -3.36
CA LEU A 85 -6.92 1.57 -4.22
C LEU A 85 -6.73 2.01 -5.68
N THR A 86 -6.40 3.28 -5.90
CA THR A 86 -6.14 3.83 -7.24
C THR A 86 -4.95 3.11 -7.89
N TRP A 87 -3.86 2.93 -7.13
CA TRP A 87 -2.69 2.19 -7.61
C TRP A 87 -2.99 0.73 -7.93
N ALA A 88 -3.79 0.07 -7.10
CA ALA A 88 -4.22 -1.31 -7.34
C ALA A 88 -5.05 -1.42 -8.62
N LYS A 89 -6.00 -0.51 -8.86
CA LYS A 89 -6.79 -0.44 -10.10
C LYS A 89 -5.87 -0.22 -11.31
N LEU A 90 -4.99 0.77 -11.25
CA LEU A 90 -4.06 1.06 -12.34
C LEU A 90 -3.13 -0.13 -12.64
N ALA A 91 -2.54 -0.74 -11.63
CA ALA A 91 -1.68 -1.91 -11.79
C ALA A 91 -2.40 -3.15 -12.32
N THR A 92 -3.72 -3.21 -12.17
CA THR A 92 -4.55 -4.30 -12.71
C THR A 92 -4.75 -4.16 -14.22
N PHE A 93 -4.94 -2.95 -14.72
CA PHE A 93 -5.35 -2.70 -16.11
C PHE A 93 -4.24 -2.15 -17.01
N TYR A 94 -3.17 -1.60 -16.46
CA TYR A 94 -2.15 -0.86 -17.21
C TYR A 94 -0.74 -1.30 -16.86
N GLN A 95 0.18 -1.08 -17.79
CA GLN A 95 1.60 -1.30 -17.57
C GLN A 95 2.24 -0.10 -16.88
N ILE A 96 3.14 -0.38 -15.94
CA ILE A 96 3.86 0.61 -15.15
C ILE A 96 5.34 0.56 -15.52
N ALA A 97 5.88 1.66 -16.05
CA ALA A 97 7.31 1.86 -16.14
C ALA A 97 7.80 2.45 -14.81
N TYR A 98 8.81 1.85 -14.21
CA TYR A 98 9.28 2.21 -12.88
C TYR A 98 10.80 2.40 -12.87
N ASN A 99 11.28 3.46 -12.20
CA ASN A 99 12.69 3.68 -11.92
C ASN A 99 12.95 3.46 -10.42
N LYS A 100 13.93 2.61 -10.09
CA LYS A 100 14.27 2.30 -8.68
C LYS A 100 15.07 3.40 -7.96
N LEU A 101 15.59 4.38 -8.71
CA LEU A 101 16.27 5.55 -8.13
C LEU A 101 15.23 6.54 -7.59
N ALA A 102 15.50 7.12 -6.43
CA ALA A 102 14.63 8.10 -5.83
C ALA A 102 14.81 9.46 -6.51
N TYR A 103 13.71 9.99 -7.08
CA TYR A 103 13.65 11.32 -7.66
C TYR A 103 12.56 12.21 -7.04
N ALA A 104 11.96 11.74 -5.95
CA ALA A 104 10.95 12.48 -5.21
C ALA A 104 11.16 12.29 -3.70
N GLN A 105 10.65 13.22 -2.93
CA GLN A 105 10.66 13.16 -1.46
C GLN A 105 9.22 13.13 -0.94
N PHE A 106 9.01 12.32 0.09
CA PHE A 106 7.76 12.24 0.83
C PHE A 106 8.00 12.77 2.23
N ASN A 107 7.37 13.90 2.53
CA ASN A 107 7.46 14.49 3.86
C ASN A 107 6.63 13.69 4.87
N ILE A 108 7.28 13.20 5.93
CA ILE A 108 6.67 12.43 7.01
C ILE A 108 6.46 13.24 8.29
N GLU A 109 6.41 14.58 8.20
CA GLU A 109 6.09 15.44 9.34
C GLU A 109 4.81 14.97 10.04
N GLY A 110 4.89 14.79 11.35
CA GLY A 110 3.78 14.30 12.16
C GLY A 110 3.45 12.80 11.99
N TYR A 111 4.27 12.02 11.28
CA TYR A 111 4.18 10.56 11.17
C TYR A 111 5.25 9.86 12.02
N LEU A 112 5.38 10.22 13.28
CA LEU A 112 6.26 9.47 14.17
C LEU A 112 5.68 8.07 14.40
N LEU A 113 6.50 7.05 14.12
CA LEU A 113 6.12 5.63 14.26
C LEU A 113 5.62 5.28 15.68
N ASN A 114 6.04 6.06 16.67
CA ASN A 114 5.70 5.85 18.08
C ASN A 114 4.43 6.60 18.53
N GLU A 115 3.86 7.47 17.69
CA GLU A 115 2.62 8.17 18.02
C GLU A 115 1.39 7.34 17.69
N LYS A 116 0.32 7.53 18.48
CA LYS A 116 -0.97 6.92 18.17
C LYS A 116 -1.48 7.40 16.81
N PRO A 117 -2.05 6.52 15.98
CA PRO A 117 -2.66 6.94 14.72
C PRO A 117 -3.69 8.06 14.96
N LYS A 118 -3.60 9.13 14.17
CA LYS A 118 -4.52 10.28 14.27
C LYS A 118 -5.92 9.99 13.69
N ARG A 119 -6.07 8.90 12.94
CA ARG A 119 -7.33 8.56 12.25
C ARG A 119 -7.76 7.15 12.60
N ILE A 120 -9.04 7.00 12.93
CA ILE A 120 -9.69 5.69 13.06
C ILE A 120 -10.06 5.22 11.65
N PRO A 121 -9.77 3.98 11.25
CA PRO A 121 -10.23 3.43 9.98
C PRO A 121 -11.76 3.50 9.89
N ALA A 122 -12.28 3.80 8.70
CA ALA A 122 -13.72 3.86 8.49
C ALA A 122 -14.38 2.50 8.85
N PRO A 123 -15.54 2.51 9.54
CA PRO A 123 -16.27 1.27 9.89
C PRO A 123 -16.65 0.46 8.65
N ILE A 124 -17.06 1.13 7.58
CA ILE A 124 -17.30 0.52 6.27
C ILE A 124 -15.98 0.55 5.49
N ASP A 125 -15.45 -0.64 5.22
CA ASP A 125 -14.19 -0.78 4.46
C ASP A 125 -14.44 -0.73 2.96
N VAL A 126 -14.61 0.47 2.42
CA VAL A 126 -14.83 0.69 0.98
C VAL A 126 -13.61 0.21 0.18
N VAL A 127 -12.38 0.46 0.66
CA VAL A 127 -11.15 0.06 -0.03
C VAL A 127 -11.04 -1.46 -0.10
N GLY A 128 -11.22 -2.16 1.01
CA GLY A 128 -11.16 -3.62 1.05
C GLY A 128 -12.26 -4.28 0.19
N ASN A 129 -13.47 -3.72 0.20
CA ASN A 129 -14.58 -4.19 -0.65
C ASN A 129 -14.26 -4.01 -2.14
N GLU A 130 -13.70 -2.87 -2.54
CA GLU A 130 -13.29 -2.63 -3.92
C GLU A 130 -12.10 -3.51 -4.35
N LEU A 131 -11.12 -3.74 -3.49
CA LEU A 131 -10.03 -4.68 -3.75
C LEU A 131 -10.55 -6.11 -3.90
N LEU A 132 -11.55 -6.51 -3.11
CA LEU A 132 -12.21 -7.82 -3.25
C LEU A 132 -12.98 -7.91 -4.57
N ARG A 133 -13.69 -6.85 -4.97
CA ARG A 133 -14.38 -6.78 -6.26
C ARG A 133 -13.36 -6.91 -7.40
N LEU A 134 -12.24 -6.20 -7.32
CA LEU A 134 -11.16 -6.26 -8.30
C LEU A 134 -10.57 -7.68 -8.38
N LEU A 135 -10.33 -8.34 -7.24
CA LEU A 135 -9.85 -9.72 -7.18
C LEU A 135 -10.80 -10.72 -7.85
N ARG A 136 -12.11 -10.52 -7.73
CA ARG A 136 -13.13 -11.38 -8.35
C ARG A 136 -13.26 -11.17 -9.85
N GLN A 137 -13.17 -9.92 -10.30
CA GLN A 137 -13.38 -9.55 -11.71
C GLN A 137 -12.12 -9.69 -12.55
N GLN A 138 -10.97 -9.36 -11.98
CA GLN A 138 -9.67 -9.31 -12.67
C GLN A 138 -8.57 -9.89 -11.76
N PRO A 139 -8.56 -11.21 -11.53
CA PRO A 139 -7.55 -11.82 -10.66
C PRO A 139 -6.15 -11.61 -11.24
N LYS A 140 -5.26 -11.08 -10.41
CA LYS A 140 -3.84 -10.89 -10.71
C LYS A 140 -2.98 -11.63 -9.70
N PRO A 141 -1.77 -12.10 -10.08
CA PRO A 141 -0.83 -12.67 -9.12
C PRO A 141 -0.63 -11.73 -7.93
N TYR A 142 -0.61 -12.30 -6.72
CA TYR A 142 -0.45 -11.58 -5.46
C TYR A 142 -1.54 -10.56 -5.06
N LEU A 143 -2.58 -10.32 -5.86
CA LEU A 143 -3.69 -9.41 -5.49
C LEU A 143 -4.43 -9.92 -4.23
N ARG A 144 -4.56 -11.25 -4.09
CA ARG A 144 -5.14 -11.85 -2.88
C ARG A 144 -4.28 -11.58 -1.64
N GLN A 145 -2.96 -11.70 -1.76
CA GLN A 145 -2.01 -11.35 -0.69
C GLN A 145 -2.01 -9.86 -0.38
N TYR A 146 -2.19 -9.01 -1.40
CA TYR A 146 -2.32 -7.57 -1.24
C TYR A 146 -3.58 -7.19 -0.46
N LEU A 147 -4.70 -7.85 -0.71
CA LEU A 147 -5.92 -7.68 0.09
C LEU A 147 -5.69 -8.10 1.56
N SER A 148 -4.98 -9.20 1.81
CA SER A 148 -4.55 -9.57 3.16
C SER A 148 -3.62 -8.51 3.79
N HIS A 149 -2.74 -7.91 3.00
CA HIS A 149 -1.86 -6.81 3.45
C HIS A 149 -2.67 -5.58 3.83
N TRP A 150 -3.72 -5.23 3.09
CA TRP A 150 -4.64 -4.16 3.44
C TRP A 150 -5.27 -4.38 4.81
N HIS A 151 -5.85 -5.55 5.06
CA HIS A 151 -6.42 -5.91 6.37
C HIS A 151 -5.37 -5.92 7.48
N LYS A 152 -4.12 -6.31 7.18
CA LYS A 152 -3.00 -6.22 8.13
C LYS A 152 -2.72 -4.77 8.54
N MET A 153 -2.75 -3.81 7.61
CA MET A 153 -2.57 -2.40 7.94
C MET A 153 -3.70 -1.88 8.83
N ARG A 154 -4.95 -2.18 8.50
CA ARG A 154 -6.11 -1.81 9.32
C ARG A 154 -6.03 -2.42 10.73
N SER A 155 -5.71 -3.72 10.82
CA SER A 155 -5.50 -4.41 12.09
C SER A 155 -4.44 -3.72 12.96
N SER A 156 -3.30 -3.35 12.36
CA SER A 156 -2.23 -2.61 13.04
C SER A 156 -2.70 -1.26 13.59
N ILE A 157 -3.45 -0.49 12.79
CA ILE A 157 -4.00 0.80 13.21
C ILE A 157 -4.95 0.62 14.40
N TYR A 158 -5.91 -0.29 14.30
CA TYR A 158 -6.84 -0.57 15.39
C TYR A 158 -6.13 -1.04 16.67
N MET A 159 -5.10 -1.89 16.54
CA MET A 159 -4.30 -2.35 17.67
C MET A 159 -3.59 -1.19 18.39
N ARG A 160 -3.00 -0.25 17.65
CA ARG A 160 -2.34 0.96 18.20
C ARG A 160 -3.35 1.91 18.84
N LEU A 161 -4.59 1.92 18.39
CA LEU A 161 -5.71 2.66 18.99
C LEU A 161 -6.35 1.91 20.18
N SER A 162 -5.84 0.73 20.56
CA SER A 162 -6.42 -0.14 21.60
C SER A 162 -7.83 -0.65 21.30
N MET A 163 -8.26 -0.61 20.05
CA MET A 163 -9.52 -1.13 19.53
C MET A 163 -9.37 -2.64 19.23
N ARG A 164 -9.41 -3.46 20.28
CA ARG A 164 -9.06 -4.90 20.23
C ARG A 164 -9.95 -5.71 19.31
N LYS A 165 -11.26 -5.53 19.41
CA LYS A 165 -12.25 -6.29 18.60
C LYS A 165 -12.05 -6.03 17.13
N GLU A 166 -11.95 -4.79 16.74
CA GLU A 166 -11.74 -4.35 15.35
C GLU A 166 -10.41 -4.87 14.81
N SER A 167 -9.34 -4.78 15.61
CA SER A 167 -8.02 -5.28 15.25
C SER A 167 -8.03 -6.79 15.00
N ILE A 168 -8.63 -7.58 15.89
CA ILE A 168 -8.73 -9.04 15.76
C ILE A 168 -9.60 -9.40 14.55
N ASN A 169 -10.73 -8.73 14.36
CA ASN A 169 -11.60 -8.96 13.22
C ASN A 169 -10.89 -8.73 11.88
N GLU A 170 -10.18 -7.63 11.76
CA GLU A 170 -9.36 -7.33 10.56
C GLU A 170 -8.28 -8.39 10.35
N ALA A 171 -7.62 -8.83 11.44
CA ALA A 171 -6.61 -9.89 11.33
C ALA A 171 -7.21 -11.21 10.84
N ILE A 172 -8.37 -11.62 11.36
CA ILE A 172 -9.07 -12.84 10.93
C ILE A 172 -9.48 -12.73 9.46
N VAL A 173 -10.02 -11.58 9.05
CA VAL A 173 -10.39 -11.36 7.64
C VAL A 173 -9.15 -11.43 6.74
N GLY A 174 -8.05 -10.79 7.14
CA GLY A 174 -6.79 -10.86 6.40
C GLY A 174 -6.27 -12.29 6.24
N LEU A 175 -6.38 -13.13 7.28
CA LEU A 175 -5.97 -14.54 7.24
C LEU A 175 -6.80 -15.40 6.28
N LYS A 176 -8.08 -15.07 6.05
CA LYS A 176 -8.92 -15.75 5.02
C LYS A 176 -8.35 -15.56 3.61
N TYR A 177 -7.68 -14.45 3.35
CA TYR A 177 -7.05 -14.17 2.07
C TYR A 177 -5.62 -14.69 1.98
N ASN A 178 -4.86 -14.66 3.07
CA ASN A 178 -3.50 -15.21 3.12
C ASN A 178 -3.18 -15.82 4.49
N PRO A 179 -3.42 -17.12 4.70
CA PRO A 179 -3.10 -17.80 5.95
C PRO A 179 -1.60 -17.80 6.31
N LYS A 180 -0.72 -17.57 5.31
CA LYS A 180 0.74 -17.49 5.53
C LYS A 180 1.21 -16.11 6.04
N ASN A 181 0.31 -15.14 6.22
CA ASN A 181 0.64 -13.83 6.76
C ASN A 181 0.81 -13.90 8.28
N TYR A 182 1.99 -14.38 8.73
CA TYR A 182 2.30 -14.62 10.15
C TYR A 182 2.14 -13.38 11.05
N LYS A 183 2.29 -12.17 10.50
CA LYS A 183 2.12 -10.91 11.26
C LYS A 183 0.69 -10.74 11.79
N LEU A 184 -0.30 -11.29 11.10
CA LEU A 184 -1.69 -11.25 11.55
C LEU A 184 -1.92 -12.12 12.79
N TYR A 185 -1.27 -13.29 12.89
CA TYR A 185 -1.30 -14.10 14.11
C TYR A 185 -0.64 -13.37 15.28
N ILE A 186 0.50 -12.71 15.03
CA ILE A 186 1.16 -11.88 16.05
C ILE A 186 0.22 -10.78 16.53
N TYR A 187 -0.50 -10.09 15.63
CA TYR A 187 -1.45 -9.04 16.02
C TYR A 187 -2.61 -9.59 16.85
N ILE A 188 -3.13 -10.79 16.54
CA ILE A 188 -4.14 -11.45 17.37
C ILE A 188 -3.58 -11.69 18.78
N LEU A 189 -2.40 -12.30 18.89
CA LEU A 189 -1.76 -12.59 20.17
C LEU A 189 -1.49 -11.31 20.97
N LEU A 190 -0.94 -10.27 20.36
CA LEU A 190 -0.68 -8.99 21.02
C LEU A 190 -1.97 -8.32 21.53
N ASN A 191 -3.10 -8.54 20.86
CA ASN A 191 -4.38 -8.01 21.34
C ASN A 191 -4.92 -8.75 22.58
N LEU A 192 -4.43 -9.95 22.89
CA LEU A 192 -4.75 -10.65 24.14
C LEU A 192 -3.98 -10.09 25.34
N ILE A 193 -2.84 -9.42 25.09
CA ILE A 193 -2.02 -8.77 26.13
C ILE A 193 -2.62 -7.40 26.49
N PRO A 194 -2.70 -7.02 27.77
CA PRO A 194 -3.09 -5.67 28.18
C PRO A 194 -2.25 -4.59 27.48
N SER A 195 -2.88 -3.49 27.07
CA SER A 195 -2.20 -2.44 26.28
C SER A 195 -0.97 -1.85 26.98
N LYS A 196 -0.99 -1.78 28.33
CA LYS A 196 0.13 -1.30 29.15
C LYS A 196 1.38 -2.20 29.09
N LEU A 197 1.24 -3.46 28.70
CA LEU A 197 2.31 -4.46 28.64
C LEU A 197 2.76 -4.76 27.20
N ARG A 198 2.23 -4.06 26.22
CA ARG A 198 2.65 -4.25 24.83
C ARG A 198 3.97 -3.53 24.54
N PRO A 199 4.85 -4.08 23.69
CA PRO A 199 6.19 -3.53 23.42
C PRO A 199 6.20 -2.26 22.52
N PHE A 200 5.03 -1.58 22.33
CA PHE A 200 4.87 -0.33 21.56
C PHE A 200 3.63 0.44 21.97
#